data_3a8342cea923dd3256583694f0bd71bb
#
_entry.id   3a8342cea923dd3256583694f0bd71bb
#
_cell.length_a   1.000
_cell.length_b   1.000
_cell.length_c   1.000
_cell.angle_alpha   90.00
_cell.angle_beta   90.00
_cell.angle_gamma   90.00
#
_symmetry.space_group_name_H-M   'P 1'
#
loop_
_entity.id
_entity.type
_entity.pdbx_description
1 polymer ?
#
loop_
_entity_poly.entity_id
_entity_poly.type
_entity_poly.pdbx_seq_one_letter_code
_entity_poly.pdbx_strand_id
1 'polypeptide(L)'
;MNFMKGSLFHRSTEPEELEITQESGGGVLAVWGSPGCGKTVTAVKIAKHLASQKKNVALLLCDMTAPMMPCICPPSELECDKSLGSIFAAQRISVNLIKHNLTTHKKLSYLTMLGLRKGENEYTYAACTKQQAEE
;
A
#
# COMPACT_ATOMS: atom_id res chain seq x y z
N MET A 1 20.25 -53.97 12.95
CA MET A 1 20.89 -52.65 12.91
C MET A 1 20.13 -51.83 11.88
N ASN A 2 19.07 -51.12 12.31
CA ASN A 2 18.18 -50.37 11.42
C ASN A 2 18.63 -48.94 11.33
N PHE A 3 19.08 -48.53 10.15
CA PHE A 3 19.39 -47.15 9.81
C PHE A 3 18.09 -46.40 9.50
N MET A 4 17.69 -45.52 10.39
CA MET A 4 16.65 -44.52 10.11
C MET A 4 17.15 -43.54 9.05
N LYS A 5 16.62 -43.61 7.84
CA LYS A 5 16.73 -42.55 6.86
C LYS A 5 15.78 -41.40 7.24
N GLY A 6 16.35 -40.39 7.83
CA GLY A 6 15.64 -39.10 8.00
C GLY A 6 15.38 -38.46 6.64
N SER A 7 14.13 -38.39 6.24
CA SER A 7 13.69 -37.58 5.10
C SER A 7 13.65 -36.13 5.53
N LEU A 8 14.69 -35.39 5.15
CA LEU A 8 14.78 -33.97 5.37
C LEU A 8 14.38 -33.27 4.07
N PHE A 9 13.41 -32.40 4.19
CA PHE A 9 13.03 -31.33 3.21
C PHE A 9 12.51 -31.78 1.85
N HIS A 10 11.24 -32.09 1.80
CA HIS A 10 10.46 -31.86 0.58
C HIS A 10 9.77 -30.51 0.72
N ARG A 11 10.48 -29.45 0.32
CA ARG A 11 9.89 -28.13 0.12
C ARG A 11 9.29 -28.15 -1.28
N SER A 12 8.05 -28.59 -1.39
CA SER A 12 7.25 -28.40 -2.58
C SER A 12 6.92 -26.90 -2.69
N THR A 13 7.77 -26.18 -3.43
CA THR A 13 7.42 -24.86 -3.98
C THR A 13 6.62 -25.10 -5.25
N GLU A 14 5.38 -25.48 -5.12
CA GLU A 14 4.41 -25.20 -6.15
C GLU A 14 4.09 -23.72 -6.03
N PRO A 15 4.16 -22.92 -7.13
CA PRO A 15 3.63 -21.59 -7.12
C PRO A 15 2.12 -21.72 -6.92
N GLU A 16 1.60 -21.27 -5.77
CA GLU A 16 0.17 -21.03 -5.62
C GLU A 16 -0.22 -20.04 -6.72
N GLU A 17 -0.81 -20.53 -7.79
CA GLU A 17 -1.55 -19.69 -8.73
C GLU A 17 -2.66 -19.02 -7.92
N LEU A 18 -2.45 -17.73 -7.65
CA LEU A 18 -3.50 -16.86 -7.14
C LEU A 18 -4.59 -16.81 -8.23
N GLU A 19 -5.60 -17.68 -8.11
CA GLU A 19 -6.84 -17.54 -8.85
C GLU A 19 -7.45 -16.19 -8.47
N ILE A 20 -7.19 -15.19 -9.31
CA ILE A 20 -7.91 -13.92 -9.25
C ILE A 20 -9.29 -14.20 -9.81
N THR A 21 -10.20 -14.62 -8.95
CA THR A 21 -11.63 -14.65 -9.29
C THR A 21 -12.02 -13.22 -9.70
N GLN A 22 -12.37 -13.06 -10.96
CA GLN A 22 -12.91 -11.81 -11.50
C GLN A 22 -14.36 -11.63 -10.98
N GLU A 23 -14.49 -11.29 -9.70
CA GLU A 23 -15.69 -10.60 -9.24
C GLU A 23 -15.56 -9.12 -9.61
N SER A 24 -16.64 -8.51 -10.06
CA SER A 24 -16.76 -7.11 -10.50
C SER A 24 -16.62 -6.07 -9.37
N GLY A 25 -15.98 -6.44 -8.27
CA GLY A 25 -15.54 -5.60 -7.15
C GLY A 25 -14.02 -5.56 -7.11
N GLY A 26 -13.41 -4.40 -6.89
CA GLY A 26 -11.97 -4.25 -6.81
C GLY A 26 -11.37 -5.16 -5.73
N GLY A 27 -10.36 -5.96 -6.09
CA GLY A 27 -9.62 -6.79 -5.13
C GLY A 27 -8.69 -5.95 -4.26
N VAL A 28 -8.49 -6.36 -3.01
CA VAL A 28 -7.51 -5.76 -2.10
C VAL A 28 -6.32 -6.70 -1.96
N LEU A 29 -5.12 -6.20 -2.27
CA LEU A 29 -3.86 -6.90 -2.05
C LEU A 29 -3.07 -6.23 -0.92
N ALA A 30 -2.86 -6.92 0.19
CA ALA A 30 -2.04 -6.44 1.28
C ALA A 30 -0.61 -6.99 1.16
N VAL A 31 0.39 -6.08 1.23
CA VAL A 31 1.83 -6.43 1.25
C VAL A 31 2.38 -6.08 2.62
N TRP A 32 2.76 -7.08 3.40
CA TRP A 32 3.24 -6.92 4.76
C TRP A 32 4.47 -7.78 5.02
N GLY A 33 5.18 -7.53 6.13
CA GLY A 33 6.40 -8.26 6.51
C GLY A 33 7.28 -7.43 7.45
N SER A 34 8.44 -7.96 7.81
CA SER A 34 9.40 -7.32 8.71
C SER A 34 9.94 -6.00 8.17
N PRO A 35 10.42 -5.09 9.02
CA PRO A 35 11.14 -3.90 8.58
C PRO A 35 12.30 -4.26 7.65
N GLY A 36 12.51 -3.48 6.59
CA GLY A 36 13.60 -3.67 5.64
C GLY A 36 13.45 -4.80 4.63
N CYS A 37 12.37 -5.61 4.67
CA CYS A 37 12.17 -6.74 3.73
C CYS A 37 11.70 -6.34 2.31
N GLY A 38 11.61 -5.06 2.01
CA GLY A 38 11.27 -4.57 0.67
C GLY A 38 9.77 -4.44 0.37
N LYS A 39 8.90 -4.45 1.39
CA LYS A 39 7.43 -4.32 1.24
C LYS A 39 7.01 -3.19 0.30
N THR A 40 7.48 -1.99 0.58
CA THR A 40 7.14 -0.79 -0.19
C THR A 40 7.57 -0.92 -1.64
N VAL A 41 8.80 -1.39 -1.89
CA VAL A 41 9.32 -1.60 -3.25
C VAL A 41 8.47 -2.62 -4.01
N THR A 42 8.09 -3.72 -3.34
CA THR A 42 7.25 -4.77 -3.93
C THR A 42 5.85 -4.23 -4.25
N ALA A 43 5.19 -3.56 -3.30
CA ALA A 43 3.87 -2.98 -3.50
C ALA A 43 3.85 -1.96 -4.66
N VAL A 44 4.87 -1.09 -4.72
CA VAL A 44 5.00 -0.09 -5.80
C VAL A 44 5.21 -0.76 -7.16
N LYS A 45 6.04 -1.81 -7.24
CA LYS A 45 6.27 -2.53 -8.50
C LYS A 45 4.99 -3.21 -8.99
N ILE A 46 4.25 -3.87 -8.09
CA ILE A 46 2.96 -4.50 -8.42
C ILE A 46 1.97 -3.43 -8.90
N ALA A 47 1.81 -2.34 -8.16
CA ALA A 47 0.90 -1.26 -8.50
C ALA A 47 1.21 -0.63 -9.87
N LYS A 48 2.49 -0.35 -10.15
CA LYS A 48 2.93 0.18 -11.45
C LYS A 48 2.70 -0.82 -12.59
N HIS A 49 2.95 -2.11 -12.35
CA HIS A 49 2.69 -3.15 -13.35
C HIS A 49 1.21 -3.25 -13.70
N LEU A 50 0.32 -3.31 -12.70
CA LEU A 50 -1.13 -3.35 -12.92
C LEU A 50 -1.64 -2.08 -13.63
N ALA A 51 -1.17 -0.91 -13.22
CA ALA A 51 -1.52 0.36 -13.86
C ALA A 51 -1.05 0.44 -15.32
N SER A 52 0.13 -0.12 -15.65
CA SER A 52 0.61 -0.22 -17.04
C SER A 52 -0.28 -1.11 -17.91
N GLN A 53 -0.98 -2.06 -17.32
CA GLN A 53 -2.01 -2.88 -17.96
C GLN A 53 -3.39 -2.19 -18.02
N LYS A 54 -3.46 -0.88 -17.74
CA LYS A 54 -4.71 -0.07 -17.72
C LYS A 54 -5.72 -0.52 -16.64
N LYS A 55 -5.27 -1.18 -15.59
CA LYS A 55 -6.11 -1.49 -14.43
C LYS A 55 -6.10 -0.30 -13.47
N ASN A 56 -7.26 0.09 -12.99
CA ASN A 56 -7.38 1.14 -11.97
C ASN A 56 -6.81 0.63 -10.65
N VAL A 57 -5.77 1.28 -10.15
CA VAL A 57 -5.05 0.88 -8.94
C VAL A 57 -5.01 2.04 -7.96
N ALA A 58 -5.38 1.77 -6.72
CA ALA A 58 -5.12 2.65 -5.59
C ALA A 58 -4.03 2.02 -4.71
N LEU A 59 -2.88 2.69 -4.61
CA LEU A 59 -1.77 2.28 -3.76
C LEU A 59 -1.82 3.06 -2.45
N LEU A 60 -2.08 2.35 -1.35
CA LEU A 60 -2.08 2.91 0.00
C LEU A 60 -0.77 2.54 0.72
N LEU A 61 -0.01 3.56 1.12
CA LEU A 61 1.26 3.43 1.85
C LEU A 61 1.01 3.71 3.33
N CYS A 62 0.84 2.64 4.10
CA CYS A 62 0.51 2.70 5.53
C CYS A 62 1.76 2.71 6.45
N ASP A 63 2.94 3.04 5.95
CA ASP A 63 4.11 3.19 6.81
C ASP A 63 4.03 4.53 7.55
N MET A 64 3.71 4.46 8.85
CA MET A 64 3.54 5.62 9.71
C MET A 64 4.88 6.15 10.25
N THR A 65 5.95 5.38 10.15
CA THR A 65 7.27 5.78 10.65
C THR A 65 8.06 6.63 9.66
N ALA A 66 7.83 6.40 8.37
CA ALA A 66 8.55 7.11 7.32
C ALA A 66 7.64 7.47 6.13
N PRO A 67 7.70 8.73 5.66
CA PRO A 67 6.92 9.16 4.50
C PRO A 67 7.52 8.56 3.22
N MET A 68 6.87 7.55 2.64
CA MET A 68 7.36 6.85 1.45
C MET A 68 6.92 7.49 0.14
N MET A 69 5.92 8.38 0.14
CA MET A 69 5.46 9.06 -1.07
C MET A 69 6.58 9.80 -1.82
N PRO A 70 7.49 10.54 -1.15
CA PRO A 70 8.61 11.23 -1.82
C PRO A 70 9.62 10.28 -2.51
N CYS A 71 9.65 9.01 -2.11
CA CYS A 71 10.51 7.99 -2.74
C CYS A 71 9.92 7.44 -4.04
N ILE A 72 8.61 7.63 -4.27
CA ILE A 72 7.88 7.09 -5.42
C ILE A 72 7.63 8.17 -6.47
N CYS A 73 7.31 9.36 -6.02
CA CYS A 73 7.03 10.52 -6.86
C CYS A 73 7.98 11.67 -6.54
N PRO A 74 8.46 12.41 -7.56
CA PRO A 74 9.21 13.64 -7.33
C PRO A 74 8.39 14.62 -6.49
N PRO A 75 9.03 15.45 -5.65
CA PRO A 75 8.33 16.45 -4.84
C PRO A 75 7.44 17.41 -5.65
N SER A 76 7.80 17.67 -6.92
CA SER A 76 7.02 18.48 -7.84
C SER A 76 5.69 17.87 -8.28
N GLU A 77 5.49 16.59 -8.01
CA GLU A 77 4.26 15.85 -8.32
C GLU A 77 3.37 15.65 -7.09
N LEU A 78 3.88 16.00 -5.90
CA LEU A 78 3.17 15.87 -4.64
C LEU A 78 2.52 17.21 -4.28
N GLU A 79 1.22 17.22 -4.16
CA GLU A 79 0.46 18.36 -3.67
C GLU A 79 0.61 18.47 -2.16
N CYS A 80 0.89 19.69 -1.66
CA CYS A 80 1.24 19.92 -0.25
C CYS A 80 0.09 19.66 0.72
N ASP A 81 -1.15 19.65 0.25
CA ASP A 81 -2.37 19.48 1.02
C ASP A 81 -2.92 18.05 0.99
N LYS A 82 -2.38 17.18 0.13
CA LYS A 82 -2.85 15.81 -0.04
C LYS A 82 -1.97 14.81 0.69
N SER A 83 -2.51 14.19 1.70
CA SER A 83 -1.79 13.15 2.45
C SER A 83 -2.73 12.25 3.27
N LEU A 84 -2.20 11.09 3.66
CA LEU A 84 -2.85 10.23 4.65
C LEU A 84 -3.01 10.93 6.00
N GLY A 85 -2.03 11.76 6.39
CA GLY A 85 -2.10 12.54 7.61
C GLY A 85 -3.23 13.56 7.63
N SER A 86 -3.54 14.18 6.48
CA SER A 86 -4.69 15.08 6.36
C SER A 86 -6.02 14.36 6.60
N ILE A 87 -6.11 13.07 6.24
CA ILE A 87 -7.28 12.25 6.53
C ILE A 87 -7.37 11.95 8.03
N PHE A 88 -6.26 11.57 8.68
CA PHE A 88 -6.23 11.29 10.12
C PHE A 88 -6.50 12.51 10.99
N ALA A 89 -6.13 13.71 10.51
CA ALA A 89 -6.42 14.96 11.22
C ALA A 89 -7.89 15.40 11.12
N ALA A 90 -8.67 14.81 10.24
CA ALA A 90 -10.07 15.14 10.06
C ALA A 90 -10.93 14.55 11.19
N GLN A 91 -11.91 15.31 11.65
CA GLN A 91 -12.86 14.82 12.68
C GLN A 91 -13.74 13.67 12.18
N ARG A 92 -14.00 13.64 10.88
CA ARG A 92 -14.82 12.61 10.23
C ARG A 92 -14.22 12.22 8.88
N ILE A 93 -14.08 10.93 8.67
CA ILE A 93 -13.61 10.38 7.39
C ILE A 93 -14.80 10.24 6.44
N SER A 94 -14.66 10.71 5.22
CA SER A 94 -15.65 10.58 4.17
C SER A 94 -15.01 10.17 2.86
N VAL A 95 -15.79 9.54 1.99
CA VAL A 95 -15.33 9.14 0.65
C VAL A 95 -14.80 10.34 -0.15
N ASN A 96 -15.42 11.51 -0.01
CA ASN A 96 -14.96 12.72 -0.68
C ASN A 96 -13.62 13.21 -0.14
N LEU A 97 -13.40 13.12 1.17
CA LEU A 97 -12.12 13.44 1.81
C LEU A 97 -11.00 12.51 1.29
N ILE A 98 -11.27 11.22 1.23
CA ILE A 98 -10.32 10.24 0.70
C ILE A 98 -10.00 10.55 -0.76
N LYS A 99 -11.01 10.73 -1.62
CA LYS A 99 -10.82 11.06 -3.04
C LYS A 99 -10.03 12.35 -3.23
N HIS A 100 -10.24 13.37 -2.41
CA HIS A 100 -9.50 14.63 -2.46
C HIS A 100 -8.01 14.43 -2.15
N ASN A 101 -7.70 13.54 -1.21
CA ASN A 101 -6.32 13.28 -0.78
C ASN A 101 -5.55 12.28 -1.67
N LEU A 102 -6.20 11.65 -2.63
CA LEU A 102 -5.52 10.78 -3.60
C LEU A 102 -4.67 11.60 -4.56
N THR A 103 -3.43 11.17 -4.76
CA THR A 103 -2.51 11.73 -5.75
C THR A 103 -2.41 10.80 -6.95
N THR A 104 -2.68 11.30 -8.15
CA THR A 104 -2.54 10.52 -9.38
C THR A 104 -1.11 10.59 -9.91
N HIS A 105 -0.53 9.44 -10.25
CA HIS A 105 0.82 9.38 -10.82
C HIS A 105 0.82 9.96 -12.24
N LYS A 106 1.67 10.98 -12.51
CA LYS A 106 1.66 11.71 -13.79
C LYS A 106 1.86 10.85 -15.03
N LYS A 107 2.73 9.84 -14.95
CA LYS A 107 3.05 8.96 -16.09
C LYS A 107 2.14 7.73 -16.19
N LEU A 108 1.39 7.41 -15.14
CA LEU A 108 0.50 6.25 -15.06
C LEU A 108 -0.85 6.70 -14.53
N SER A 109 -1.71 7.19 -15.41
CA SER A 109 -3.03 7.76 -15.06
C SER A 109 -3.97 6.78 -14.36
N TYR A 110 -3.71 5.48 -14.49
CA TYR A 110 -4.46 4.43 -13.79
C TYR A 110 -3.94 4.13 -12.38
N LEU A 111 -2.88 4.82 -11.92
CA LEU A 111 -2.31 4.68 -10.58
C LEU A 111 -2.62 5.92 -9.75
N THR A 112 -3.42 5.75 -8.71
CA THR A 112 -3.59 6.72 -7.63
C THR A 112 -2.88 6.26 -6.38
N MET A 113 -2.42 7.19 -5.56
CA MET A 113 -1.60 6.90 -4.38
C MET A 113 -2.06 7.72 -3.20
N LEU A 114 -1.92 7.14 -2.02
CA LEU A 114 -2.16 7.79 -0.74
C LEU A 114 -1.08 7.35 0.25
N GLY A 115 -0.49 8.28 0.97
CA GLY A 115 0.53 8.02 1.96
C GLY A 115 0.90 9.27 2.74
N LEU A 116 1.86 9.17 3.65
CA LEU A 116 2.39 10.30 4.39
C LEU A 116 3.29 11.15 3.48
N ARG A 117 3.21 12.47 3.61
CA ARG A 117 4.09 13.44 2.96
C ARG A 117 5.35 13.70 3.79
N LYS A 118 6.32 14.37 3.21
CA LYS A 118 7.56 14.77 3.91
C LYS A 118 7.23 15.61 5.15
N GLY A 119 7.78 15.23 6.30
CA GLY A 119 7.58 15.86 7.60
C GLY A 119 6.42 15.30 8.42
N GLU A 120 5.64 14.40 7.85
CA GLU A 120 4.61 13.66 8.58
C GLU A 120 5.15 12.32 9.08
N ASN A 121 4.73 11.91 10.25
CA ASN A 121 5.04 10.62 10.87
C ASN A 121 4.00 10.30 11.96
N GLU A 122 4.17 9.17 12.63
CA GLU A 122 3.29 8.70 13.71
C GLU A 122 3.11 9.67 14.88
N TYR A 123 4.05 10.61 15.08
CA TYR A 123 3.98 11.63 16.14
C TYR A 123 3.31 12.93 15.69
N THR A 124 3.10 13.12 14.41
CA THR A 124 2.51 14.36 13.85
C THR A 124 0.99 14.38 14.01
N TYR A 125 0.37 13.22 14.05
CA TYR A 125 -1.08 13.06 14.15
C TYR A 125 -1.46 12.30 15.39
N ALA A 126 -2.59 12.70 16.01
CA ALA A 126 -3.20 11.91 17.07
C ALA A 126 -3.53 10.50 16.54
N ALA A 127 -3.40 9.51 17.41
CA ALA A 127 -3.77 8.15 17.05
C ALA A 127 -5.24 8.13 16.54
N CYS A 128 -5.46 7.44 15.45
CA CYS A 128 -6.79 7.20 14.92
C CYS A 128 -7.65 6.55 16.01
N THR A 129 -8.83 7.09 16.27
CA THR A 129 -9.76 6.46 17.20
C THR A 129 -10.32 5.17 16.58
N LYS A 130 -10.77 4.23 17.43
CA LYS A 130 -11.39 2.99 16.94
C LYS A 130 -12.54 3.28 15.97
N GLN A 131 -13.37 4.28 16.26
CA GLN A 131 -14.47 4.69 15.40
C GLN A 131 -14.00 5.18 14.03
N GLN A 132 -12.91 5.96 13.97
CA GLN A 132 -12.32 6.43 12.69
C GLN A 132 -11.67 5.30 11.88
N ALA A 133 -11.28 4.21 12.53
CA ALA A 133 -10.71 3.05 11.86
C ALA A 133 -11.79 2.13 11.27
N GLU A 134 -13.01 2.20 11.76
CA GLU A 134 -14.17 1.41 11.32
C GLU A 134 -14.98 2.11 10.21
N GLU A 135 -14.79 3.42 9.99
CA GLU A 135 -15.38 4.22 8.90
C GLU A 135 -14.58 4.10 7.60
#